data_aa84cb8c429148b27f486bdf7e16f563
#
_entry.id   aa84cb8c429148b27f486bdf7e16f563
#
_cell.length_a   1.000
_cell.length_b   1.000
_cell.length_c   1.000
_cell.angle_alpha   90.00
_cell.angle_beta   90.00
_cell.angle_gamma   90.00
#
_symmetry.space_group_name_H-M   'P 1'
#
loop_
_entity.id
_entity.type
_entity.pdbx_description
1 polymer ?
#
loop_
_entity_poly.entity_id
_entity_poly.type
_entity_poly.pdbx_seq_one_letter_code
_entity_poly.pdbx_strand_id
1 'polypeptide(L)'
;MSVESSTAKPLPKASLLQSMGLGGTAAMFAVNFTHPIETVKTRMQVSGAGIGPTCSALLADEGVLAFWKGLPFAYGRELSYTSIKLGAYAPVRDAMEPLSEYLPPFAVKFLAGAATGGVGSVVGNPFDVMKTLAQTNKDRTVGLGQLVTNMLRDAGVAGFYRGVGANVGRACVLNATKMGVYDMAKGYVTDATGWARKDVRTAASSSFVAGFFMTCTVSPFDNIRTRLMNQPTDAKLYDGLADCFVKTVKSDGVASLWRGFVPIWARFAPQATLQLLTIEALYGHFGFRSI
;
A
#
# COMPACT_ATOMS: atom_id res chain seq x y z
N MET A 1 47.10 -4.09 -30.26
CA MET A 1 46.66 -4.15 -28.88
C MET A 1 45.18 -4.49 -28.90
N SER A 2 44.90 -5.79 -28.72
CA SER A 2 43.56 -6.34 -28.69
C SER A 2 42.91 -6.02 -27.32
N VAL A 3 41.82 -5.27 -27.34
CA VAL A 3 40.98 -5.03 -26.15
C VAL A 3 40.28 -6.35 -25.85
N GLU A 4 40.74 -7.09 -24.83
CA GLU A 4 40.01 -8.22 -24.26
C GLU A 4 38.65 -7.70 -23.74
N SER A 5 37.58 -8.02 -24.43
CA SER A 5 36.23 -7.90 -23.94
C SER A 5 36.05 -8.88 -22.78
N SER A 6 36.18 -8.40 -21.56
CA SER A 6 35.82 -9.14 -20.36
C SER A 6 34.36 -9.56 -20.47
N THR A 7 34.13 -10.83 -20.82
CA THR A 7 32.80 -11.47 -20.75
C THR A 7 32.44 -11.69 -19.29
N ALA A 8 31.96 -10.65 -18.65
CA ALA A 8 31.38 -10.74 -17.31
C ALA A 8 30.25 -11.77 -17.36
N LYS A 9 30.39 -12.85 -16.62
CA LYS A 9 29.41 -13.92 -16.48
C LYS A 9 28.06 -13.28 -16.03
N PRO A 10 26.94 -13.56 -16.70
CA PRO A 10 25.69 -12.96 -16.34
C PRO A 10 25.35 -13.28 -14.87
N LEU A 11 25.06 -12.25 -14.09
CA LEU A 11 24.71 -12.39 -12.68
C LEU A 11 23.52 -13.35 -12.52
N PRO A 12 23.55 -14.23 -11.50
CA PRO A 12 22.48 -15.19 -11.25
C PRO A 12 21.16 -14.47 -10.93
N LYS A 13 20.05 -15.05 -11.37
CA LYS A 13 18.72 -14.58 -10.96
C LYS A 13 18.48 -15.00 -9.51
N ALA A 14 17.98 -14.09 -8.70
CA ALA A 14 17.56 -14.41 -7.33
C ALA A 14 16.44 -15.47 -7.37
N SER A 15 16.51 -16.44 -6.46
CA SER A 15 15.41 -17.39 -6.27
C SER A 15 14.15 -16.66 -5.78
N LEU A 16 12.99 -17.34 -5.89
CA LEU A 16 11.72 -16.76 -5.44
C LEU A 16 11.78 -16.31 -3.97
N LEU A 17 12.30 -17.17 -3.08
CA LEU A 17 12.43 -16.86 -1.66
C LEU A 17 13.39 -15.68 -1.40
N GLN A 18 14.49 -15.62 -2.13
CA GLN A 18 15.42 -14.50 -2.05
C GLN A 18 14.77 -13.20 -2.52
N SER A 19 14.05 -13.22 -3.63
CA SER A 19 13.31 -12.05 -4.14
C SER A 19 12.23 -11.58 -3.18
N MET A 20 11.52 -12.51 -2.54
CA MET A 20 10.53 -12.21 -1.50
C MET A 20 11.19 -11.56 -0.27
N GLY A 21 12.29 -12.12 0.21
CA GLY A 21 13.04 -11.58 1.36
C GLY A 21 13.61 -10.20 1.07
N LEU A 22 14.28 -10.02 -0.05
CA LEU A 22 14.87 -8.73 -0.45
C LEU A 22 13.78 -7.67 -0.69
N GLY A 23 12.69 -8.04 -1.36
CA GLY A 23 11.55 -7.16 -1.58
C GLY A 23 10.86 -6.74 -0.28
N GLY A 24 10.68 -7.68 0.64
CA GLY A 24 10.12 -7.41 1.98
C GLY A 24 11.01 -6.49 2.80
N THR A 25 12.32 -6.73 2.82
CA THR A 25 13.30 -5.89 3.53
C THR A 25 13.33 -4.48 2.96
N ALA A 26 13.34 -4.33 1.63
CA ALA A 26 13.29 -3.02 0.98
C ALA A 26 11.99 -2.27 1.31
N ALA A 27 10.86 -2.96 1.34
CA ALA A 27 9.58 -2.37 1.72
C ALA A 27 9.58 -1.91 3.19
N MET A 28 10.12 -2.72 4.10
CA MET A 28 10.28 -2.34 5.51
C MET A 28 11.18 -1.12 5.68
N PHE A 29 12.30 -1.03 4.94
CA PHE A 29 13.17 0.13 4.97
C PHE A 29 12.43 1.40 4.52
N ALA A 30 11.74 1.34 3.40
CA ALA A 30 10.98 2.47 2.86
C ALA A 30 9.88 2.95 3.82
N VAL A 31 9.23 2.03 4.54
CA VAL A 31 8.16 2.36 5.50
C VAL A 31 8.67 3.23 6.64
N ASN A 32 9.91 3.11 7.10
CA ASN A 32 10.45 3.97 8.17
C ASN A 32 10.31 5.46 7.83
N PHE A 33 10.53 5.82 6.58
CA PHE A 33 10.47 7.21 6.11
C PHE A 33 9.06 7.65 5.74
N THR A 34 8.21 6.74 5.32
CA THR A 34 6.85 7.07 4.87
C THR A 34 5.80 6.91 5.97
N HIS A 35 6.12 6.25 7.08
CA HIS A 35 5.21 6.02 8.19
C HIS A 35 4.67 7.30 8.84
N PRO A 36 5.48 8.36 9.05
CA PRO A 36 4.97 9.64 9.55
C PRO A 36 3.81 10.19 8.71
N ILE A 37 3.98 10.18 7.38
CA ILE A 37 2.95 10.67 6.45
C ILE A 37 1.68 9.81 6.58
N GLU A 38 1.85 8.50 6.73
CA GLU A 38 0.75 7.56 6.88
C GLU A 38 0.01 7.74 8.21
N THR A 39 0.71 8.02 9.30
CA THR A 39 0.10 8.32 10.60
C THR A 39 -0.74 9.58 10.53
N VAL A 40 -0.22 10.67 9.95
CA VAL A 40 -0.99 11.90 9.73
C VAL A 40 -2.22 11.63 8.89
N LYS A 41 -2.08 10.90 7.76
CA LYS A 41 -3.21 10.48 6.92
C LYS A 41 -4.30 9.77 7.71
N THR A 42 -3.92 8.74 8.48
CA THR A 42 -4.88 7.92 9.24
C THR A 42 -5.63 8.76 10.29
N ARG A 43 -4.91 9.62 11.00
CA ARG A 43 -5.51 10.56 11.96
C ARG A 43 -6.48 11.53 11.29
N MET A 44 -6.12 12.10 10.13
CA MET A 44 -7.00 12.98 9.36
C MET A 44 -8.28 12.28 8.91
N GLN A 45 -8.18 11.03 8.47
CA GLN A 45 -9.32 10.24 8.02
C GLN A 45 -10.32 9.94 9.16
N VAL A 46 -9.81 9.76 10.37
CA VAL A 46 -10.63 9.49 11.56
C VAL A 46 -11.16 10.77 12.20
N SER A 47 -10.32 11.78 12.39
CA SER A 47 -10.71 13.02 13.08
C SER A 47 -11.44 14.01 12.18
N GLY A 48 -11.25 13.93 10.87
CA GLY A 48 -11.75 14.89 9.90
C GLY A 48 -11.00 16.23 9.89
N ALA A 49 -9.94 16.38 10.70
CA ALA A 49 -9.12 17.58 10.77
C ALA A 49 -8.18 17.72 9.56
N GLY A 50 -7.69 18.94 9.32
CA GLY A 50 -6.68 19.20 8.29
C GLY A 50 -5.28 18.76 8.69
N ILE A 51 -4.31 18.84 7.76
CA ILE A 51 -2.89 18.42 7.98
C ILE A 51 -2.27 19.20 9.13
N GLY A 52 -2.33 20.53 9.09
CA GLY A 52 -1.70 21.40 10.10
C GLY A 52 -2.21 21.11 11.52
N PRO A 53 -3.52 21.19 11.78
CA PRO A 53 -4.10 20.85 13.09
C PRO A 53 -3.76 19.42 13.54
N THR A 54 -3.74 18.43 12.63
CA THR A 54 -3.39 17.05 12.99
C THR A 54 -1.92 16.91 13.40
N CYS A 55 -1.01 17.55 12.68
CA CYS A 55 0.42 17.54 13.03
C CYS A 55 0.68 18.28 14.34
N SER A 56 0.05 19.43 14.55
CA SER A 56 0.17 20.21 15.81
C SER A 56 -0.30 19.40 17.01
N ALA A 57 -1.49 18.77 16.90
CA ALA A 57 -2.04 17.93 17.96
C ALA A 57 -1.13 16.73 18.27
N LEU A 58 -0.61 16.02 17.22
CA LEU A 58 0.32 14.92 17.42
C LEU A 58 1.59 15.35 18.18
N LEU A 59 2.15 16.51 17.80
CA LEU A 59 3.38 17.01 18.44
C LEU A 59 3.10 17.48 19.87
N ALA A 60 2.02 18.22 20.11
CA ALA A 60 1.69 18.77 21.41
C ALA A 60 1.24 17.69 22.40
N ASP A 61 0.34 16.81 21.97
CA ASP A 61 -0.28 15.83 22.85
C ASP A 61 0.57 14.57 23.05
N GLU A 62 1.27 14.11 22.00
CA GLU A 62 1.92 12.80 21.98
C GLU A 62 3.43 12.84 21.71
N GLY A 63 3.95 13.95 21.18
CA GLY A 63 5.36 14.14 20.86
C GLY A 63 5.78 13.52 19.52
N VAL A 64 7.07 13.69 19.16
CA VAL A 64 7.61 13.32 17.83
C VAL A 64 7.48 11.81 17.55
N LEU A 65 7.66 10.94 18.55
CA LEU A 65 7.59 9.50 18.37
C LEU A 65 6.20 8.99 18.01
N ALA A 66 5.17 9.80 18.21
CA ALA A 66 3.79 9.46 17.82
C ALA A 66 3.64 9.24 16.30
N PHE A 67 4.47 9.87 15.49
CA PHE A 67 4.47 9.68 14.04
C PHE A 67 4.87 8.25 13.61
N TRP A 68 5.55 7.49 14.47
CA TRP A 68 5.94 6.10 14.24
C TRP A 68 5.11 5.09 15.04
N LYS A 69 4.00 5.51 15.67
CA LYS A 69 3.09 4.58 16.35
C LYS A 69 2.57 3.52 15.38
N GLY A 70 2.67 2.25 15.78
CA GLY A 70 2.23 1.12 14.97
C GLY A 70 3.22 0.65 13.91
N LEU A 71 4.46 1.16 13.90
CA LEU A 71 5.51 0.75 12.96
C LEU A 71 5.79 -0.78 12.97
N PRO A 72 5.85 -1.50 14.11
CA PRO A 72 6.00 -2.96 14.11
C PRO A 72 4.90 -3.70 13.35
N PHE A 73 3.65 -3.23 13.45
CA PHE A 73 2.55 -3.78 12.66
C PHE A 73 2.68 -3.46 11.16
N ALA A 74 3.23 -2.29 10.84
CA ALA A 74 3.55 -1.96 9.45
C ALA A 74 4.60 -2.91 8.86
N TYR A 75 5.62 -3.28 9.62
CA TYR A 75 6.60 -4.28 9.21
C TYR A 75 5.97 -5.66 8.98
N GLY A 76 5.16 -6.13 9.93
CA GLY A 76 4.43 -7.40 9.77
C GLY A 76 3.54 -7.41 8.52
N ARG A 77 2.88 -6.29 8.26
CA ARG A 77 2.07 -6.12 7.05
C ARG A 77 2.92 -6.16 5.78
N GLU A 78 4.02 -5.42 5.71
CA GLU A 78 4.87 -5.42 4.50
C GLU A 78 5.48 -6.79 4.24
N LEU A 79 5.95 -7.49 5.26
CA LEU A 79 6.47 -8.85 5.11
C LEU A 79 5.38 -9.80 4.60
N SER A 80 4.23 -9.88 5.25
CA SER A 80 3.17 -10.82 4.88
C SER A 80 2.58 -10.50 3.51
N TYR A 81 2.19 -9.25 3.25
CA TYR A 81 1.58 -8.83 2.00
C TYR A 81 2.54 -8.96 0.80
N THR A 82 3.77 -8.45 0.94
CA THR A 82 4.75 -8.44 -0.16
C THR A 82 5.20 -9.86 -0.49
N SER A 83 5.41 -10.72 0.52
CA SER A 83 5.76 -12.11 0.32
C SER A 83 4.68 -12.87 -0.47
N ILE A 84 3.42 -12.72 -0.09
CA ILE A 84 2.31 -13.37 -0.80
C ILE A 84 2.16 -12.80 -2.21
N LYS A 85 2.19 -11.47 -2.34
CA LYS A 85 2.01 -10.79 -3.63
C LYS A 85 3.09 -11.18 -4.64
N LEU A 86 4.37 -11.25 -4.22
CA LEU A 86 5.47 -11.63 -5.10
C LEU A 86 5.54 -13.16 -5.28
N GLY A 87 5.36 -13.91 -4.21
CA GLY A 87 5.51 -15.35 -4.22
C GLY A 87 4.38 -16.09 -4.91
N ALA A 88 3.14 -15.64 -4.75
CA ALA A 88 2.00 -16.31 -5.35
C ALA A 88 1.67 -15.79 -6.77
N TYR A 89 2.22 -14.65 -7.20
CA TYR A 89 1.86 -14.06 -8.49
C TYR A 89 2.18 -14.97 -9.68
N ALA A 90 3.41 -15.48 -9.77
CA ALA A 90 3.83 -16.32 -10.88
C ALA A 90 3.04 -17.65 -10.93
N PRO A 91 2.93 -18.44 -9.84
CA PRO A 91 2.11 -19.64 -9.84
C PRO A 91 0.64 -19.40 -10.19
N VAL A 92 0.05 -18.32 -9.66
CA VAL A 92 -1.37 -18.00 -9.94
C VAL A 92 -1.55 -17.55 -11.39
N ARG A 93 -0.65 -16.74 -11.93
CA ARG A 93 -0.67 -16.35 -13.33
C ARG A 93 -0.55 -17.58 -14.25
N ASP A 94 0.39 -18.47 -13.97
CA ASP A 94 0.64 -19.66 -14.78
C ASP A 94 -0.56 -20.64 -14.69
N ALA A 95 -1.19 -20.77 -13.54
CA ALA A 95 -2.44 -21.53 -13.40
C ALA A 95 -3.64 -20.90 -14.14
N MET A 96 -3.61 -19.60 -14.38
CA MET A 96 -4.63 -18.87 -15.14
C MET A 96 -4.30 -18.78 -16.65
N GLU A 97 -3.13 -19.26 -17.09
CA GLU A 97 -2.73 -19.21 -18.49
C GLU A 97 -3.72 -19.87 -19.48
N PRO A 98 -4.40 -20.99 -19.14
CA PRO A 98 -5.45 -21.57 -20.00
C PRO A 98 -6.60 -20.60 -20.27
N LEU A 99 -6.86 -19.63 -19.41
CA LEU A 99 -7.86 -18.59 -19.64
C LEU A 99 -7.47 -17.62 -20.77
N SER A 100 -6.21 -17.62 -21.19
CA SER A 100 -5.75 -16.76 -22.31
C SER A 100 -6.36 -17.11 -23.65
N GLU A 101 -6.99 -18.29 -23.79
CA GLU A 101 -7.80 -18.66 -24.96
C GLU A 101 -9.09 -17.86 -25.03
N TYR A 102 -9.66 -17.49 -23.87
CA TYR A 102 -10.96 -16.80 -23.75
C TYR A 102 -10.83 -15.33 -23.38
N LEU A 103 -9.72 -14.94 -22.77
CA LEU A 103 -9.47 -13.60 -22.25
C LEU A 103 -8.19 -13.00 -22.81
N PRO A 104 -8.15 -11.70 -23.08
CA PRO A 104 -6.92 -11.04 -23.52
C PRO A 104 -5.84 -11.18 -22.42
N PRO A 105 -4.53 -11.28 -22.81
CA PRO A 105 -3.43 -11.49 -21.87
C PRO A 105 -3.37 -10.47 -20.73
N PHE A 106 -3.86 -9.26 -20.98
CA PHE A 106 -4.06 -8.21 -19.98
C PHE A 106 -5.02 -8.65 -18.85
N ALA A 107 -6.17 -9.23 -19.23
CA ALA A 107 -7.18 -9.65 -18.25
C ALA A 107 -6.68 -10.79 -17.35
N VAL A 108 -5.92 -11.73 -17.91
CA VAL A 108 -5.30 -12.82 -17.13
C VAL A 108 -4.31 -12.25 -16.10
N LYS A 109 -3.43 -11.34 -16.51
CA LYS A 109 -2.49 -10.67 -15.59
C LYS A 109 -3.21 -9.85 -14.52
N PHE A 110 -4.29 -9.18 -14.90
CA PHE A 110 -5.12 -8.42 -13.97
C PHE A 110 -5.78 -9.33 -12.93
N LEU A 111 -6.40 -10.43 -13.36
CA LEU A 111 -7.05 -11.39 -12.46
C LEU A 111 -6.05 -12.05 -11.52
N ALA A 112 -4.88 -12.45 -12.02
CA ALA A 112 -3.81 -12.99 -11.19
C ALA A 112 -3.32 -11.98 -10.14
N GLY A 113 -3.15 -10.71 -10.53
CA GLY A 113 -2.78 -9.63 -9.62
C GLY A 113 -3.88 -9.31 -8.61
N ALA A 114 -5.15 -9.36 -9.01
CA ALA A 114 -6.29 -9.15 -8.12
C ALA A 114 -6.44 -10.30 -7.12
N ALA A 115 -6.30 -11.54 -7.56
CA ALA A 115 -6.36 -12.72 -6.70
C ALA A 115 -5.23 -12.73 -5.66
N THR A 116 -3.99 -12.53 -6.09
CA THR A 116 -2.83 -12.50 -5.18
C THR A 116 -2.85 -11.29 -4.25
N GLY A 117 -3.27 -10.13 -4.75
CA GLY A 117 -3.47 -8.94 -3.93
C GLY A 117 -4.61 -9.09 -2.93
N GLY A 118 -5.70 -9.76 -3.32
CA GLY A 118 -6.82 -10.10 -2.44
C GLY A 118 -6.40 -11.03 -1.30
N VAL A 119 -5.76 -12.15 -1.62
CA VAL A 119 -5.24 -13.10 -0.62
C VAL A 119 -4.22 -12.41 0.30
N GLY A 120 -3.27 -11.66 -0.27
CA GLY A 120 -2.31 -10.87 0.50
C GLY A 120 -2.99 -9.86 1.43
N SER A 121 -4.09 -9.23 0.97
CA SER A 121 -4.88 -8.30 1.79
C SER A 121 -5.58 -9.01 2.95
N VAL A 122 -6.09 -10.22 2.75
CA VAL A 122 -6.73 -11.01 3.82
C VAL A 122 -5.70 -11.39 4.88
N VAL A 123 -4.54 -11.94 4.48
CA VAL A 123 -3.48 -12.34 5.41
C VAL A 123 -2.84 -11.14 6.10
N GLY A 124 -2.70 -10.01 5.40
CA GLY A 124 -2.17 -8.77 5.98
C GLY A 124 -3.17 -8.00 6.85
N ASN A 125 -4.47 -8.32 6.81
CA ASN A 125 -5.52 -7.54 7.47
C ASN A 125 -5.34 -7.40 8.98
N PRO A 126 -4.96 -8.44 9.74
CA PRO A 126 -4.68 -8.32 11.17
C PRO A 126 -3.67 -7.22 11.48
N PHE A 127 -2.59 -7.15 10.71
CA PHE A 127 -1.57 -6.12 10.87
C PHE A 127 -2.10 -4.73 10.51
N ASP A 128 -2.94 -4.64 9.47
CA ASP A 128 -3.56 -3.38 9.04
C ASP A 128 -4.51 -2.81 10.12
N VAL A 129 -5.33 -3.66 10.73
CA VAL A 129 -6.24 -3.27 11.82
C VAL A 129 -5.45 -2.79 13.02
N MET A 130 -4.47 -3.59 13.48
CA MET A 130 -3.64 -3.23 14.64
C MET A 130 -2.81 -1.97 14.40
N LYS A 131 -2.28 -1.79 13.20
CA LYS A 131 -1.58 -0.57 12.80
C LYS A 131 -2.50 0.64 12.88
N THR A 132 -3.71 0.55 12.31
CA THR A 132 -4.68 1.65 12.31
C THR A 132 -5.07 2.02 13.75
N LEU A 133 -5.37 1.03 14.58
CA LEU A 133 -5.69 1.26 15.99
C LEU A 133 -4.52 1.88 16.76
N ALA A 134 -3.29 1.41 16.54
CA ALA A 134 -2.11 1.99 17.17
C ALA A 134 -1.90 3.46 16.74
N GLN A 135 -2.11 3.77 15.46
CA GLN A 135 -1.98 5.12 14.94
C GLN A 135 -3.06 6.07 15.45
N THR A 136 -4.27 5.58 15.71
CA THR A 136 -5.40 6.40 16.17
C THR A 136 -5.53 6.47 17.68
N ASN A 137 -4.92 5.55 18.42
CA ASN A 137 -4.93 5.55 19.87
C ASN A 137 -4.18 6.77 20.42
N LYS A 138 -4.86 7.62 21.18
CA LYS A 138 -4.29 8.79 21.86
C LYS A 138 -3.67 8.45 23.21
N ASP A 139 -4.08 7.33 23.82
CA ASP A 139 -3.59 6.91 25.12
C ASP A 139 -2.14 6.42 25.02
N ARG A 140 -1.25 7.08 25.76
CA ARG A 140 0.18 6.73 25.83
C ARG A 140 0.47 5.53 26.73
N THR A 141 -0.45 5.21 27.62
CA THR A 141 -0.28 4.12 28.61
C THR A 141 -0.52 2.76 27.99
N VAL A 142 -1.30 2.69 26.90
CA VAL A 142 -1.66 1.44 26.24
C VAL A 142 -0.54 1.00 25.28
N GLY A 143 0.19 -0.03 25.68
CA GLY A 143 1.22 -0.64 24.86
C GLY A 143 0.65 -1.44 23.67
N LEU A 144 1.50 -1.71 22.66
CA LEU A 144 1.08 -2.46 21.46
C LEU A 144 0.54 -3.86 21.78
N GLY A 145 1.14 -4.55 22.78
CA GLY A 145 0.66 -5.85 23.26
C GLY A 145 -0.73 -5.77 23.90
N GLN A 146 -0.99 -4.72 24.67
CA GLN A 146 -2.30 -4.49 25.27
C GLN A 146 -3.37 -4.24 24.22
N LEU A 147 -3.04 -3.50 23.13
CA LEU A 147 -3.97 -3.31 22.00
C LEU A 147 -4.39 -4.65 21.39
N VAL A 148 -3.44 -5.57 21.19
CA VAL A 148 -3.72 -6.92 20.66
C VAL A 148 -4.59 -7.70 21.65
N THR A 149 -4.23 -7.70 22.93
CA THR A 149 -4.99 -8.41 23.97
C THR A 149 -6.41 -7.87 24.13
N ASN A 150 -6.56 -6.55 24.13
CA ASN A 150 -7.87 -5.92 24.19
C ASN A 150 -8.72 -6.28 22.98
N MET A 151 -8.14 -6.24 21.77
CA MET A 151 -8.86 -6.62 20.54
C MET A 151 -9.31 -8.10 20.61
N LEU A 152 -8.44 -9.01 21.07
CA LEU A 152 -8.78 -10.43 21.22
C LEU A 152 -9.91 -10.63 22.24
N ARG A 153 -9.85 -9.92 23.37
CA ARG A 153 -10.85 -10.02 24.45
C ARG A 153 -12.19 -9.45 24.02
N ASP A 154 -12.18 -8.27 23.37
CA ASP A 154 -13.40 -7.49 23.15
C ASP A 154 -14.11 -7.85 21.83
N ALA A 155 -13.36 -8.26 20.80
CA ALA A 155 -13.90 -8.59 19.48
C ALA A 155 -13.51 -9.97 18.95
N GLY A 156 -12.68 -10.71 19.70
CA GLY A 156 -12.17 -12.00 19.26
C GLY A 156 -11.35 -11.90 17.96
N VAL A 157 -11.15 -13.05 17.30
CA VAL A 157 -10.40 -13.14 16.04
C VAL A 157 -11.08 -12.37 14.91
N ALA A 158 -12.40 -12.29 14.90
CA ALA A 158 -13.16 -11.55 13.89
C ALA A 158 -12.84 -10.05 13.88
N GLY A 159 -12.43 -9.49 15.02
CA GLY A 159 -11.99 -8.10 15.13
C GLY A 159 -10.81 -7.75 14.23
N PHE A 160 -9.88 -8.68 14.01
CA PHE A 160 -8.72 -8.48 13.13
C PHE A 160 -9.06 -8.48 11.64
N TYR A 161 -10.27 -8.89 11.27
CA TYR A 161 -10.73 -8.91 9.88
C TYR A 161 -11.71 -7.77 9.57
N ARG A 162 -11.84 -6.79 10.46
CA ARG A 162 -12.61 -5.57 10.21
C ARG A 162 -12.07 -4.85 8.97
N GLY A 163 -12.97 -4.43 8.08
CA GLY A 163 -12.59 -3.71 6.87
C GLY A 163 -11.89 -4.55 5.79
N VAL A 164 -11.83 -5.87 5.91
CA VAL A 164 -11.19 -6.74 4.89
C VAL A 164 -11.83 -6.57 3.50
N GLY A 165 -13.15 -6.41 3.42
CA GLY A 165 -13.83 -6.14 2.14
C GLY A 165 -13.37 -4.84 1.49
N ALA A 166 -13.15 -3.78 2.28
CA ALA A 166 -12.60 -2.52 1.78
C ALA A 166 -11.14 -2.67 1.33
N ASN A 167 -10.35 -3.51 2.01
CA ASN A 167 -8.97 -3.83 1.60
C ASN A 167 -8.92 -4.55 0.25
N VAL A 168 -9.75 -5.55 0.07
CA VAL A 168 -9.85 -6.31 -1.18
C VAL A 168 -10.35 -5.40 -2.31
N GLY A 169 -11.43 -4.64 -2.08
CA GLY A 169 -11.94 -3.66 -3.04
C GLY A 169 -10.88 -2.64 -3.45
N ARG A 170 -10.14 -2.10 -2.47
CA ARG A 170 -9.00 -1.22 -2.73
C ARG A 170 -7.93 -1.87 -3.60
N ALA A 171 -7.56 -3.13 -3.33
CA ALA A 171 -6.55 -3.84 -4.12
C ALA A 171 -7.00 -4.02 -5.57
N CYS A 172 -8.25 -4.38 -5.81
CA CYS A 172 -8.82 -4.50 -7.15
C CYS A 172 -8.82 -3.16 -7.90
N VAL A 173 -9.32 -2.10 -7.26
CA VAL A 173 -9.37 -0.75 -7.86
C VAL A 173 -7.97 -0.22 -8.15
N LEU A 174 -7.02 -0.41 -7.21
CA LEU A 174 -5.63 0.01 -7.41
C LEU A 174 -4.98 -0.68 -8.62
N ASN A 175 -5.17 -2.00 -8.76
CA ASN A 175 -4.63 -2.74 -9.89
C ASN A 175 -5.28 -2.33 -11.22
N ALA A 176 -6.60 -2.17 -11.25
CA ALA A 176 -7.33 -1.70 -12.43
C ALA A 176 -6.83 -0.31 -12.88
N THR A 177 -6.77 0.64 -11.94
CA THR A 177 -6.34 2.00 -12.23
C THR A 177 -4.86 2.05 -12.65
N LYS A 178 -3.99 1.28 -11.99
CA LYS A 178 -2.56 1.21 -12.33
C LYS A 178 -2.35 0.76 -13.78
N MET A 179 -3.05 -0.26 -14.22
CA MET A 179 -2.91 -0.80 -15.57
C MET A 179 -3.47 0.15 -16.65
N GLY A 180 -4.63 0.79 -16.37
CA GLY A 180 -5.26 1.68 -17.34
C GLY A 180 -4.59 3.05 -17.43
N VAL A 181 -4.30 3.65 -16.27
CA VAL A 181 -3.87 5.06 -16.22
C VAL A 181 -2.38 5.24 -16.49
N TYR A 182 -1.52 4.29 -16.07
CA TYR A 182 -0.08 4.44 -16.26
C TYR A 182 0.32 4.47 -17.75
N ASP A 183 -0.23 3.56 -18.53
CA ASP A 183 0.07 3.51 -19.98
C ASP A 183 -0.49 4.73 -20.72
N MET A 184 -1.69 5.18 -20.34
CA MET A 184 -2.26 6.43 -20.89
C MET A 184 -1.41 7.64 -20.51
N ALA A 185 -1.06 7.80 -19.24
CA ALA A 185 -0.21 8.89 -18.76
C ALA A 185 1.14 8.91 -19.48
N LYS A 186 1.72 7.73 -19.72
CA LYS A 186 2.98 7.60 -20.45
C LYS A 186 2.87 8.02 -21.92
N GLY A 187 1.76 7.69 -22.57
CA GLY A 187 1.43 8.17 -23.91
C GLY A 187 1.34 9.70 -23.94
N TYR A 188 0.50 10.29 -23.10
CA TYR A 188 0.33 11.73 -23.01
C TYR A 188 1.63 12.50 -22.73
N VAL A 189 2.45 12.03 -21.80
CA VAL A 189 3.73 12.67 -21.49
C VAL A 189 4.69 12.60 -22.67
N THR A 190 4.76 11.46 -23.37
CA THR A 190 5.60 11.28 -24.56
C THR A 190 5.15 12.23 -25.67
N ASP A 191 3.85 12.32 -25.92
CA ASP A 191 3.29 13.15 -27.00
C ASP A 191 3.43 14.65 -26.69
N ALA A 192 3.27 15.05 -25.43
CA ALA A 192 3.34 16.45 -25.01
C ALA A 192 4.77 16.98 -24.90
N THR A 193 5.74 16.12 -24.54
CA THR A 193 7.13 16.56 -24.27
C THR A 193 8.12 16.16 -25.34
N GLY A 194 7.77 15.23 -26.23
CA GLY A 194 8.68 14.65 -27.22
C GLY A 194 9.78 13.75 -26.62
N TRP A 195 9.73 13.47 -25.32
CA TRP A 195 10.73 12.62 -24.67
C TRP A 195 10.57 11.15 -25.06
N ALA A 196 11.69 10.43 -25.15
CA ALA A 196 11.64 9.03 -25.47
C ALA A 196 10.85 8.23 -24.40
N ARG A 197 10.06 7.24 -24.83
CA ARG A 197 9.22 6.43 -23.94
C ARG A 197 10.02 5.66 -22.84
N LYS A 198 11.33 5.49 -23.04
CA LYS A 198 12.25 4.86 -22.07
C LYS A 198 13.02 5.85 -21.21
N ASP A 199 12.81 7.16 -21.38
CA ASP A 199 13.48 8.19 -20.59
C ASP A 199 12.98 8.15 -19.13
N VAL A 200 13.93 8.31 -18.19
CA VAL A 200 13.63 8.41 -16.75
C VAL A 200 12.68 9.60 -16.47
N ARG A 201 12.80 10.70 -17.21
CA ARG A 201 11.93 11.86 -17.09
C ARG A 201 10.49 11.53 -17.46
N THR A 202 10.28 10.77 -18.55
CA THR A 202 8.97 10.28 -18.98
C THR A 202 8.38 9.33 -17.91
N ALA A 203 9.19 8.43 -17.39
CA ALA A 203 8.75 7.50 -16.34
C ALA A 203 8.36 8.24 -15.04
N ALA A 204 9.15 9.22 -14.61
CA ALA A 204 8.88 10.02 -13.41
C ALA A 204 7.61 10.86 -13.56
N SER A 205 7.48 11.60 -14.67
CA SER A 205 6.30 12.44 -14.93
C SER A 205 5.03 11.60 -15.08
N SER A 206 5.11 10.47 -15.80
CA SER A 206 3.98 9.54 -15.95
C SER A 206 3.57 8.92 -14.64
N SER A 207 4.54 8.58 -13.78
CA SER A 207 4.26 8.04 -12.44
C SER A 207 3.59 9.08 -11.54
N PHE A 208 3.97 10.35 -11.65
CA PHE A 208 3.36 11.44 -10.90
C PHE A 208 1.90 11.65 -11.29
N VAL A 209 1.62 11.71 -12.60
CA VAL A 209 0.25 11.83 -13.14
C VAL A 209 -0.57 10.59 -12.81
N ALA A 210 -0.04 9.40 -13.05
CA ALA A 210 -0.72 8.15 -12.71
C ALA A 210 -1.00 8.07 -11.21
N GLY A 211 -0.06 8.48 -10.35
CA GLY A 211 -0.23 8.54 -8.91
C GLY A 211 -1.39 9.44 -8.47
N PHE A 212 -1.60 10.57 -9.15
CA PHE A 212 -2.75 11.43 -8.91
C PHE A 212 -4.07 10.70 -9.17
N PHE A 213 -4.24 10.13 -10.37
CA PHE A 213 -5.47 9.40 -10.72
C PHE A 213 -5.67 8.15 -9.84
N MET A 214 -4.60 7.43 -9.53
CA MET A 214 -4.66 6.30 -8.58
C MET A 214 -5.16 6.77 -7.21
N THR A 215 -4.70 7.93 -6.74
CA THR A 215 -5.16 8.49 -5.48
C THR A 215 -6.63 8.87 -5.53
N CYS A 216 -7.09 9.47 -6.64
CA CYS A 216 -8.50 9.81 -6.82
C CYS A 216 -9.41 8.58 -6.69
N THR A 217 -9.04 7.45 -7.30
CA THR A 217 -9.85 6.23 -7.30
C THR A 217 -9.73 5.43 -6.01
N VAL A 218 -8.57 5.44 -5.35
CA VAL A 218 -8.30 4.63 -4.16
C VAL A 218 -8.73 5.33 -2.86
N SER A 219 -8.73 6.68 -2.81
CA SER A 219 -9.05 7.44 -1.59
C SER A 219 -10.39 7.09 -0.96
N PRO A 220 -11.50 6.91 -1.69
CA PRO A 220 -12.77 6.50 -1.10
C PRO A 220 -12.67 5.18 -0.34
N PHE A 221 -12.03 4.18 -0.95
CA PHE A 221 -11.83 2.87 -0.31
C PHE A 221 -10.91 2.95 0.91
N ASP A 222 -9.85 3.74 0.84
CA ASP A 222 -8.94 3.97 1.97
C ASP A 222 -9.65 4.62 3.14
N ASN A 223 -10.54 5.59 2.87
CA ASN A 223 -11.29 6.29 3.91
C ASN A 223 -12.27 5.34 4.62
N ILE A 224 -13.09 4.63 3.84
CA ILE A 224 -14.04 3.65 4.37
C ILE A 224 -13.33 2.54 5.16
N ARG A 225 -12.22 2.02 4.62
CA ARG A 225 -11.37 1.04 5.31
C ARG A 225 -10.90 1.54 6.67
N THR A 226 -10.35 2.75 6.72
CA THR A 226 -9.81 3.32 7.96
C THR A 226 -10.91 3.51 9.01
N ARG A 227 -12.10 3.95 8.61
CA ARG A 227 -13.27 4.07 9.51
C ARG A 227 -13.73 2.72 10.02
N LEU A 228 -13.85 1.71 9.17
CA LEU A 228 -14.23 0.34 9.57
C LEU A 228 -13.21 -0.29 10.53
N MET A 229 -11.92 -0.08 10.30
CA MET A 229 -10.87 -0.61 11.17
C MET A 229 -10.82 0.07 12.53
N ASN A 230 -11.15 1.37 12.57
CA ASN A 230 -11.08 2.18 13.78
C ASN A 230 -12.41 2.25 14.56
N GLN A 231 -13.47 1.56 14.11
CA GLN A 231 -14.74 1.60 14.85
C GLN A 231 -14.60 0.97 16.24
N PRO A 232 -15.28 1.53 17.27
CA PRO A 232 -15.30 0.98 18.61
C PRO A 232 -15.82 -0.46 18.63
N THR A 233 -15.31 -1.25 19.56
CA THR A 233 -15.75 -2.65 19.70
C THR A 233 -17.12 -2.74 20.37
N ASP A 234 -17.36 -1.83 21.33
CA ASP A 234 -18.57 -1.81 22.15
C ASP A 234 -19.79 -1.25 21.42
N ALA A 235 -19.55 -0.39 20.42
CA ALA A 235 -20.62 0.22 19.62
C ALA A 235 -20.30 0.04 18.13
N LYS A 236 -20.93 -0.96 17.52
CA LYS A 236 -20.80 -1.20 16.10
C LYS A 236 -21.47 -0.08 15.30
N LEU A 237 -20.67 0.88 14.83
CA LEU A 237 -21.17 2.04 14.08
C LEU A 237 -21.57 1.67 12.64
N TYR A 238 -20.88 0.71 12.04
CA TYR A 238 -21.05 0.32 10.65
C TYR A 238 -21.21 -1.20 10.53
N ASP A 239 -22.23 -1.64 9.79
CA ASP A 239 -22.49 -3.06 9.54
C ASP A 239 -21.66 -3.66 8.42
N GLY A 240 -20.96 -2.84 7.66
CA GLY A 240 -20.09 -3.25 6.59
C GLY A 240 -19.68 -2.10 5.68
N LEU A 241 -19.03 -2.45 4.55
CA LEU A 241 -18.50 -1.49 3.60
C LEU A 241 -19.57 -0.56 3.01
N ALA A 242 -20.68 -1.11 2.56
CA ALA A 242 -21.78 -0.34 1.94
C ALA A 242 -22.46 0.59 2.95
N ASP A 243 -22.74 0.09 4.15
CA ASP A 243 -23.33 0.89 5.22
C ASP A 243 -22.40 2.03 5.64
N CYS A 244 -21.11 1.75 5.83
CA CYS A 244 -20.12 2.77 6.16
C CYS A 244 -20.01 3.83 5.05
N PHE A 245 -20.05 3.44 3.78
CA PHE A 245 -20.05 4.36 2.66
C PHE A 245 -21.28 5.30 2.71
N VAL A 246 -22.47 4.72 2.78
CA VAL A 246 -23.71 5.48 2.81
C VAL A 246 -23.78 6.43 4.01
N LYS A 247 -23.46 5.93 5.21
CA LYS A 247 -23.43 6.74 6.44
C LYS A 247 -22.42 7.87 6.33
N THR A 248 -21.22 7.61 5.82
CA THR A 248 -20.17 8.63 5.64
C THR A 248 -20.61 9.73 4.67
N VAL A 249 -21.22 9.36 3.55
CA VAL A 249 -21.70 10.34 2.56
C VAL A 249 -22.85 11.17 3.14
N LYS A 250 -23.76 10.53 3.92
CA LYS A 250 -24.90 11.25 4.54
C LYS A 250 -24.46 12.18 5.66
N SER A 251 -23.50 11.79 6.50
CA SER A 251 -23.06 12.58 7.66
C SER A 251 -22.08 13.69 7.30
N ASP A 252 -21.07 13.34 6.49
CA ASP A 252 -19.89 14.18 6.26
C ASP A 252 -19.83 14.75 4.82
N GLY A 253 -20.75 14.32 3.96
CA GLY A 253 -20.80 14.70 2.54
C GLY A 253 -19.83 13.88 1.68
N VAL A 254 -20.02 13.95 0.35
CA VAL A 254 -19.25 13.16 -0.63
C VAL A 254 -17.75 13.51 -0.60
N ALA A 255 -17.40 14.78 -0.39
CA ALA A 255 -16.01 15.24 -0.33
C ALA A 255 -15.20 14.60 0.80
N SER A 256 -15.87 14.14 1.85
CA SER A 256 -15.22 13.45 2.98
C SER A 256 -14.50 12.16 2.57
N LEU A 257 -14.93 11.52 1.48
CA LEU A 257 -14.29 10.32 0.94
C LEU A 257 -12.86 10.56 0.45
N TRP A 258 -12.48 11.81 0.16
CA TRP A 258 -11.13 12.21 -0.22
C TRP A 258 -10.34 12.86 0.91
N ARG A 259 -10.79 12.79 2.15
CA ARG A 259 -10.00 13.24 3.30
C ARG A 259 -8.67 12.50 3.35
N GLY A 260 -7.58 13.24 3.50
CA GLY A 260 -6.24 12.66 3.46
C GLY A 260 -5.69 12.42 2.04
N PHE A 261 -6.30 12.98 1.00
CA PHE A 261 -5.83 12.88 -0.39
C PHE A 261 -4.37 13.31 -0.54
N VAL A 262 -4.03 14.50 -0.06
CA VAL A 262 -2.67 15.05 -0.18
C VAL A 262 -1.62 14.15 0.47
N PRO A 263 -1.76 13.68 1.73
CA PRO A 263 -0.83 12.71 2.31
C PRO A 263 -0.76 11.38 1.55
N ILE A 264 -1.88 10.88 1.00
CA ILE A 264 -1.88 9.66 0.20
C ILE A 264 -1.02 9.84 -1.04
N TRP A 265 -1.28 10.91 -1.79
CA TRP A 265 -0.56 11.23 -3.01
C TRP A 265 0.92 11.51 -2.76
N ALA A 266 1.24 12.36 -1.77
CA ALA A 266 2.60 12.67 -1.38
C ALA A 266 3.44 11.46 -0.95
N ARG A 267 2.78 10.38 -0.47
CA ARG A 267 3.45 9.15 -0.07
C ARG A 267 3.84 8.24 -1.23
N PHE A 268 3.11 8.26 -2.36
CA PHE A 268 3.33 7.31 -3.46
C PHE A 268 4.73 7.41 -4.06
N ALA A 269 5.18 8.61 -4.41
CA ALA A 269 6.47 8.81 -5.06
C ALA A 269 7.65 8.45 -4.12
N PRO A 270 7.76 8.99 -2.89
CA PRO A 270 8.85 8.65 -1.97
C PRO A 270 8.91 7.16 -1.65
N GLN A 271 7.76 6.53 -1.39
CA GLN A 271 7.71 5.10 -1.05
C GLN A 271 8.20 4.24 -2.22
N ALA A 272 7.72 4.49 -3.43
CA ALA A 272 8.14 3.73 -4.61
C ALA A 272 9.63 3.93 -4.90
N THR A 273 10.12 5.16 -4.84
CA THR A 273 11.53 5.48 -5.08
C THR A 273 12.45 4.83 -4.04
N LEU A 274 12.16 4.99 -2.76
CA LEU A 274 12.95 4.39 -1.68
C LEU A 274 12.96 2.86 -1.78
N GLN A 275 11.81 2.26 -2.07
CA GLN A 275 11.72 0.81 -2.22
C GLN A 275 12.53 0.30 -3.42
N LEU A 276 12.47 0.98 -4.57
CA LEU A 276 13.24 0.61 -5.76
C LEU A 276 14.74 0.78 -5.54
N LEU A 277 15.19 1.92 -5.02
CA LEU A 277 16.60 2.15 -4.72
C LEU A 277 17.15 1.13 -3.72
N THR A 278 16.39 0.81 -2.69
CA THR A 278 16.79 -0.19 -1.69
C THR A 278 16.85 -1.59 -2.31
N ILE A 279 15.88 -1.95 -3.14
CA ILE A 279 15.88 -3.23 -3.84
C ILE A 279 17.12 -3.34 -4.75
N GLU A 280 17.41 -2.32 -5.55
CA GLU A 280 18.58 -2.31 -6.44
C GLU A 280 19.89 -2.42 -5.66
N ALA A 281 20.02 -1.68 -4.57
CA ALA A 281 21.20 -1.74 -3.69
C ALA A 281 21.36 -3.14 -3.07
N LEU A 282 20.28 -3.78 -2.62
CA LEU A 282 20.31 -5.13 -2.07
C LEU A 282 20.67 -6.17 -3.14
N TYR A 283 20.08 -6.08 -4.33
CA TYR A 283 20.41 -6.98 -5.43
C TYR A 283 21.88 -6.84 -5.84
N GLY A 284 22.40 -5.61 -5.92
CA GLY A 284 23.82 -5.36 -6.19
C GLY A 284 24.74 -5.92 -5.10
N HIS A 285 24.37 -5.74 -3.82
CA HIS A 285 25.15 -6.25 -2.69
C HIS A 285 25.24 -7.77 -2.66
N PHE A 286 24.14 -8.47 -2.97
CA PHE A 286 24.09 -9.93 -3.00
C PHE A 286 24.51 -10.53 -4.35
N GLY A 287 24.93 -9.72 -5.32
CA GLY A 287 25.41 -10.18 -6.61
C GLY A 287 24.33 -10.79 -7.50
N PHE A 288 23.07 -10.39 -7.34
CA PHE A 288 21.97 -10.79 -8.19
C PHE A 288 21.73 -9.79 -9.33
N ARG A 289 21.18 -10.30 -10.44
CA ARG A 289 20.75 -9.43 -11.53
C ARG A 289 19.60 -8.54 -11.06
N SER A 290 19.73 -7.22 -11.27
CA SER A 290 18.66 -6.23 -11.04
C SER A 290 17.36 -6.62 -11.76
N ILE A 291 16.21 -6.24 -11.19
CA ILE A 291 14.86 -6.54 -11.69
C ILE A 291 14.58 -5.78 -12.99
#